data_c0aeacf4ecdc13236a6149391abd5477
#
_entry.id   c0aeacf4ecdc13236a6149391abd5477
#
_cell.length_a   1.000
_cell.length_b   1.000
_cell.length_c   1.000
_cell.angle_alpha   90.00
_cell.angle_beta   90.00
_cell.angle_gamma   90.00
#
_symmetry.space_group_name_H-M   'P 1'
#
loop_
_entity.id
_entity.type
_entity.pdbx_description
1 polymer ?
#
loop_
_entity_poly.entity_id
_entity_poly.type
_entity_poly.pdbx_seq_one_letter_code
_entity_poly.pdbx_strand_id
1 'polypeptide(L)'
;MSDHSQILVISSEHTLLGTHRGTVRVTSGGTLCLDGTLQGTLDIQIGATVRINGQQQGTVAIAARASVTVFGAIQGTTSLERGASLTIEPSGKLAGTLVNYGLVVVRGVFGGAQSGNGTIHLEGDGYIKKPTSIKDGTHYYEW
;
A
#
# COMPACT_ATOMS: atom_id res chain seq x y z
N MET A 1 14.01 -26.87 -0.73
CA MET A 1 13.54 -25.93 -1.65
C MET A 1 13.12 -24.62 -1.01
N SER A 2 13.53 -23.57 -1.55
CA SER A 2 13.24 -22.26 -0.99
C SER A 2 12.12 -21.57 -1.75
N ASP A 3 11.17 -20.99 -1.03
CA ASP A 3 10.08 -20.27 -1.62
C ASP A 3 10.13 -18.78 -1.34
N HIS A 4 11.24 -18.33 -0.74
CA HIS A 4 11.30 -16.95 -0.23
C HIS A 4 11.33 -15.91 -1.30
N SER A 5 11.76 -16.27 -2.50
CA SER A 5 11.86 -15.33 -3.61
C SER A 5 10.89 -15.66 -4.74
N GLN A 6 9.88 -16.47 -4.46
CA GLN A 6 8.89 -16.79 -5.47
C GLN A 6 8.07 -15.57 -5.85
N ILE A 7 7.72 -15.52 -7.12
CA ILE A 7 6.80 -14.50 -7.63
C ILE A 7 5.46 -15.16 -7.86
N LEU A 8 4.44 -14.62 -7.20
CA LEU A 8 3.07 -15.04 -7.42
C LEU A 8 2.43 -14.05 -8.38
N VAL A 9 1.95 -14.55 -9.52
CA VAL A 9 1.33 -13.70 -10.54
C VAL A 9 -0.17 -13.91 -10.49
N ILE A 10 -0.91 -12.81 -10.36
CA ILE A 10 -2.37 -12.82 -10.25
C ILE A 10 -2.94 -12.11 -11.47
N SER A 11 -3.61 -12.86 -12.32
CA SER A 11 -4.20 -12.32 -13.55
C SER A 11 -5.72 -12.36 -13.55
N SER A 12 -6.31 -12.86 -12.48
CA SER A 12 -7.77 -12.91 -12.30
C SER A 12 -8.04 -12.66 -10.82
N GLU A 13 -9.22 -13.00 -10.35
CA GLU A 13 -9.54 -12.78 -8.95
C GLU A 13 -8.84 -13.82 -8.07
N HIS A 14 -8.21 -13.36 -6.98
CA HIS A 14 -7.48 -14.23 -6.08
C HIS A 14 -7.51 -13.66 -4.66
N THR A 15 -7.69 -14.53 -3.68
CA THR A 15 -7.60 -14.17 -2.27
C THR A 15 -6.37 -14.84 -1.68
N LEU A 16 -5.50 -14.03 -1.06
CA LEU A 16 -4.27 -14.52 -0.44
C LEU A 16 -4.46 -14.61 1.06
N LEU A 17 -4.36 -15.82 1.59
CA LEU A 17 -4.50 -16.09 3.01
C LEU A 17 -3.15 -16.52 3.59
N GLY A 18 -3.01 -16.39 4.92
CA GLY A 18 -1.77 -16.78 5.60
C GLY A 18 -0.66 -15.78 5.34
N THR A 19 0.57 -16.26 5.40
CA THR A 19 1.76 -15.42 5.20
C THR A 19 2.46 -15.82 3.91
N HIS A 20 2.69 -14.85 3.05
CA HIS A 20 3.45 -15.03 1.82
C HIS A 20 4.71 -14.18 1.88
N ARG A 21 5.84 -14.77 1.50
CA ARG A 21 7.11 -14.05 1.40
C ARG A 21 7.55 -14.02 -0.05
N GLY A 22 8.04 -12.87 -0.48
CA GLY A 22 8.50 -12.69 -1.84
C GLY A 22 7.70 -11.63 -2.57
N THR A 23 7.51 -11.81 -3.86
CA THR A 23 6.83 -10.83 -4.71
C THR A 23 5.46 -11.33 -5.13
N VAL A 24 4.46 -10.47 -5.02
CA VAL A 24 3.14 -10.71 -5.61
C VAL A 24 2.94 -9.69 -6.71
N ARG A 25 2.66 -10.15 -7.91
CA ARG A 25 2.40 -9.28 -9.05
C ARG A 25 0.95 -9.44 -9.49
N VAL A 26 0.21 -8.34 -9.47
CA VAL A 26 -1.16 -8.33 -9.95
C VAL A 26 -1.16 -7.70 -11.34
N THR A 27 -1.47 -8.51 -12.35
CA THR A 27 -1.41 -8.04 -13.71
C THR A 27 -2.66 -7.27 -14.09
N SER A 28 -2.62 -6.64 -15.24
CA SER A 28 -3.72 -5.85 -15.77
C SER A 28 -5.00 -6.69 -15.79
N GLY A 29 -6.08 -6.17 -15.19
CA GLY A 29 -7.34 -6.89 -15.07
C GLY A 29 -7.40 -7.85 -13.89
N GLY A 30 -6.30 -8.09 -13.18
CA GLY A 30 -6.31 -8.94 -12.01
C GLY A 30 -6.88 -8.24 -10.79
N THR A 31 -7.34 -9.02 -9.83
CA THR A 31 -7.88 -8.52 -8.56
C THR A 31 -7.32 -9.36 -7.43
N LEU A 32 -6.67 -8.70 -6.47
CA LEU A 32 -6.12 -9.37 -5.30
C LEU A 32 -6.86 -8.90 -4.06
N CYS A 33 -7.29 -9.85 -3.26
CA CYS A 33 -7.76 -9.60 -1.90
C CYS A 33 -6.73 -10.18 -0.93
N LEU A 34 -6.03 -9.33 -0.22
CA LEU A 34 -5.00 -9.75 0.73
C LEU A 34 -5.61 -9.81 2.13
N ASP A 35 -6.01 -11.01 2.54
CA ASP A 35 -6.58 -11.23 3.87
C ASP A 35 -5.53 -11.67 4.88
N GLY A 36 -4.37 -12.10 4.42
CA GLY A 36 -3.27 -12.50 5.28
C GLY A 36 -2.20 -11.42 5.36
N THR A 37 -0.95 -11.87 5.39
CA THR A 37 0.22 -11.00 5.49
C THR A 37 1.14 -11.25 4.30
N LEU A 38 1.53 -10.17 3.63
CA LEU A 38 2.55 -10.24 2.60
C LEU A 38 3.82 -9.57 3.10
N GLN A 39 4.90 -10.32 3.12
CA GLN A 39 6.22 -9.81 3.47
C GLN A 39 7.07 -9.78 2.21
N GLY A 40 7.25 -8.62 1.64
CA GLY A 40 7.98 -8.49 0.40
C GLY A 40 7.39 -7.40 -0.48
N THR A 41 7.41 -7.63 -1.79
CA THR A 41 6.99 -6.63 -2.77
C THR A 41 5.61 -6.96 -3.32
N LEU A 42 4.75 -5.96 -3.37
CA LEU A 42 3.47 -6.03 -4.05
C LEU A 42 3.55 -5.14 -5.27
N ASP A 43 3.56 -5.75 -6.44
CA ASP A 43 3.68 -5.07 -7.72
C ASP A 43 2.32 -5.08 -8.41
N ILE A 44 1.69 -3.91 -8.48
CA ILE A 44 0.34 -3.76 -8.99
C ILE A 44 0.42 -3.06 -10.33
N GLN A 45 0.08 -3.78 -11.39
CA GLN A 45 0.24 -3.29 -12.74
C GLN A 45 -0.95 -2.48 -13.22
N ILE A 46 -0.83 -1.89 -14.39
CA ILE A 46 -1.82 -0.97 -14.94
C ILE A 46 -3.21 -1.60 -14.92
N GLY A 47 -4.19 -0.91 -14.35
CA GLY A 47 -5.57 -1.34 -14.35
C GLY A 47 -5.93 -2.44 -13.38
N ALA A 48 -4.97 -2.89 -12.55
CA ALA A 48 -5.23 -3.93 -11.56
C ALA A 48 -5.92 -3.35 -10.32
N THR A 49 -6.55 -4.21 -9.54
CA THR A 49 -7.26 -3.81 -8.32
C THR A 49 -6.76 -4.65 -7.16
N VAL A 50 -6.50 -3.99 -6.02
CA VAL A 50 -6.05 -4.68 -4.82
C VAL A 50 -6.82 -4.18 -3.61
N ARG A 51 -7.21 -5.12 -2.77
CA ARG A 51 -7.84 -4.83 -1.49
C ARG A 51 -7.00 -5.45 -0.39
N ILE A 52 -6.54 -4.65 0.56
CA ILE A 52 -5.69 -5.11 1.64
C ILE A 52 -6.50 -5.09 2.93
N ASN A 53 -6.96 -6.27 3.34
CA ASN A 53 -7.67 -6.44 4.60
C ASN A 53 -6.72 -6.84 5.73
N GLY A 54 -5.61 -7.46 5.39
CA GLY A 54 -4.59 -7.87 6.34
C GLY A 54 -3.43 -6.89 6.40
N GLN A 55 -2.21 -7.39 6.22
CA GLN A 55 -1.01 -6.57 6.32
C GLN A 55 -0.10 -6.73 5.11
N GLN A 56 0.41 -5.62 4.65
CA GLN A 56 1.47 -5.59 3.64
C GLN A 56 2.72 -4.99 4.29
N GLN A 57 3.80 -5.76 4.29
CA GLN A 57 5.08 -5.33 4.85
C GLN A 57 6.13 -5.36 3.75
N GLY A 58 6.70 -4.21 3.43
CA GLY A 58 7.68 -4.09 2.38
C GLY A 58 7.29 -3.03 1.36
N THR A 59 7.56 -3.29 0.09
CA THR A 59 7.34 -2.32 -0.98
C THR A 59 6.03 -2.57 -1.71
N VAL A 60 5.27 -1.51 -1.96
CA VAL A 60 4.07 -1.55 -2.80
C VAL A 60 4.28 -0.59 -3.96
N ALA A 61 4.19 -1.10 -5.17
CA ALA A 61 4.29 -0.28 -6.38
C ALA A 61 2.93 -0.32 -7.09
N ILE A 62 2.32 0.84 -7.28
CA ILE A 62 0.98 0.96 -7.85
C ILE A 62 1.08 1.71 -9.18
N ALA A 63 0.81 0.99 -10.27
CA ALA A 63 0.91 1.55 -11.60
C ALA A 63 -0.31 2.40 -11.95
N ALA A 64 -0.25 3.10 -13.06
CA ALA A 64 -1.32 3.96 -13.53
C ALA A 64 -2.64 3.19 -13.65
N ARG A 65 -3.74 3.83 -13.33
CA ARG A 65 -5.10 3.27 -13.41
C ARG A 65 -5.34 2.09 -12.46
N ALA A 66 -4.36 1.70 -11.67
CA ALA A 66 -4.57 0.69 -10.65
C ALA A 66 -5.23 1.33 -9.43
N SER A 67 -6.00 0.54 -8.69
CA SER A 67 -6.69 1.00 -7.50
C SER A 67 -6.37 0.08 -6.34
N VAL A 68 -6.04 0.66 -5.21
CA VAL A 68 -5.76 -0.09 -3.99
C VAL A 68 -6.63 0.47 -2.87
N THR A 69 -7.29 -0.43 -2.15
CA THR A 69 -8.10 -0.06 -0.99
C THR A 69 -7.53 -0.76 0.24
N VAL A 70 -7.29 -0.02 1.30
CA VAL A 70 -6.63 -0.53 2.51
C VAL A 70 -7.61 -0.49 3.67
N PHE A 71 -7.99 -1.68 4.15
CA PHE A 71 -8.77 -1.84 5.39
C PHE A 71 -7.87 -2.26 6.54
N GLY A 72 -6.73 -2.84 6.25
CA GLY A 72 -5.74 -3.27 7.24
C GLY A 72 -4.59 -2.29 7.32
N ALA A 73 -3.36 -2.77 7.09
CA ALA A 73 -2.18 -1.92 7.23
C ALA A 73 -1.17 -2.14 6.11
N ILE A 74 -0.53 -1.05 5.70
CA ILE A 74 0.65 -1.09 4.85
C ILE A 74 1.80 -0.51 5.65
N GLN A 75 2.92 -1.24 5.67
CA GLN A 75 4.16 -0.79 6.34
C GLN A 75 5.30 -0.93 5.36
N GLY A 76 6.11 0.10 5.22
CA GLY A 76 7.24 0.10 4.32
C GLY A 76 7.15 1.24 3.31
N THR A 77 7.48 0.98 2.07
CA THR A 77 7.46 2.00 1.02
C THR A 77 6.30 1.76 0.06
N THR A 78 5.50 2.79 -0.16
CA THR A 78 4.39 2.75 -1.12
C THR A 78 4.64 3.80 -2.19
N SER A 79 4.60 3.39 -3.46
CA SER A 79 4.78 4.29 -4.60
C SER A 79 3.56 4.25 -5.50
N LEU A 80 3.03 5.42 -5.81
CA LEU A 80 1.92 5.56 -6.76
C LEU A 80 2.40 6.31 -7.99
N GLU A 81 2.13 5.75 -9.15
CA GLU A 81 2.38 6.44 -10.40
C GLU A 81 1.23 7.40 -10.72
N ARG A 82 1.47 8.28 -11.67
CA ARG A 82 0.43 9.20 -12.12
C ARG A 82 -0.77 8.40 -12.65
N GLY A 83 -1.96 8.74 -12.17
CA GLY A 83 -3.18 8.04 -12.53
C GLY A 83 -3.54 6.87 -11.62
N ALA A 84 -2.66 6.53 -10.66
CA ALA A 84 -2.97 5.50 -9.67
C ALA A 84 -3.81 6.07 -8.53
N SER A 85 -4.55 5.20 -7.85
CA SER A 85 -5.39 5.58 -6.71
C SER A 85 -5.14 4.66 -5.53
N LEU A 86 -5.04 5.24 -4.35
CA LEU A 86 -4.93 4.50 -3.10
C LEU A 86 -5.93 5.10 -2.11
N THR A 87 -6.80 4.25 -1.57
CA THR A 87 -7.78 4.67 -0.57
C THR A 87 -7.51 3.95 0.74
N ILE A 88 -7.37 4.70 1.82
CA ILE A 88 -7.18 4.16 3.16
C ILE A 88 -8.49 4.32 3.89
N GLU A 89 -9.18 3.21 4.13
CA GLU A 89 -10.50 3.21 4.76
C GLU A 89 -10.39 3.54 6.26
N PRO A 90 -11.49 3.82 6.95
CA PRO A 90 -11.41 4.24 8.36
C PRO A 90 -10.66 3.28 9.28
N SER A 91 -10.66 1.98 8.99
CA SER A 91 -9.89 1.01 9.76
C SER A 91 -8.45 0.86 9.25
N GLY A 92 -8.09 1.53 8.16
CA GLY A 92 -6.81 1.33 7.51
C GLY A 92 -5.71 2.22 8.05
N LYS A 93 -4.47 1.78 7.84
CA LYS A 93 -3.27 2.52 8.19
C LYS A 93 -2.26 2.42 7.07
N LEU A 94 -1.62 3.54 6.78
CA LEU A 94 -0.46 3.58 5.89
C LEU A 94 0.70 4.14 6.67
N ALA A 95 1.73 3.33 6.87
CA ALA A 95 2.92 3.73 7.61
C ALA A 95 4.14 3.59 6.71
N GLY A 96 5.17 4.38 6.99
CA GLY A 96 6.43 4.32 6.27
C GLY A 96 6.55 5.46 5.26
N THR A 97 7.17 5.17 4.12
CA THR A 97 7.42 6.18 3.10
C THR A 97 6.37 6.09 2.00
N LEU A 98 5.81 7.23 1.64
CA LEU A 98 4.87 7.34 0.53
C LEU A 98 5.47 8.21 -0.55
N VAL A 99 5.60 7.65 -1.76
CA VAL A 99 5.98 8.40 -2.96
C VAL A 99 4.71 8.50 -3.81
N ASN A 100 4.11 9.68 -3.86
CA ASN A 100 2.79 9.85 -4.45
C ASN A 100 2.83 10.76 -5.66
N TYR A 101 2.58 10.18 -6.82
CA TYR A 101 2.35 10.95 -8.06
C TYR A 101 0.92 10.81 -8.56
N GLY A 102 0.08 10.08 -7.82
CA GLY A 102 -1.32 9.86 -8.15
C GLY A 102 -2.26 10.51 -7.14
N LEU A 103 -3.26 9.76 -6.71
CA LEU A 103 -4.25 10.22 -5.75
C LEU A 103 -4.30 9.29 -4.55
N VAL A 104 -4.18 9.85 -3.36
CA VAL A 104 -4.37 9.11 -2.11
C VAL A 104 -5.54 9.72 -1.37
N VAL A 105 -6.53 8.88 -1.03
CA VAL A 105 -7.67 9.29 -0.22
C VAL A 105 -7.50 8.66 1.16
N VAL A 106 -7.48 9.48 2.20
CA VAL A 106 -7.26 9.02 3.57
C VAL A 106 -8.52 9.21 4.38
N ARG A 107 -9.17 8.11 4.71
CA ARG A 107 -10.28 8.09 5.66
C ARG A 107 -9.85 7.49 7.00
N GLY A 108 -8.71 6.84 7.01
CA GLY A 108 -8.07 6.30 8.20
C GLY A 108 -6.87 7.13 8.61
N VAL A 109 -5.71 6.50 8.75
CA VAL A 109 -4.50 7.16 9.24
C VAL A 109 -3.35 6.96 8.27
N PHE A 110 -2.66 8.06 7.95
CA PHE A 110 -1.37 8.01 7.27
C PHE A 110 -0.31 8.63 8.17
N GLY A 111 0.80 7.93 8.33
CA GLY A 111 1.95 8.47 9.05
C GLY A 111 3.23 7.99 8.42
N GLY A 112 4.16 8.91 8.23
CA GLY A 112 5.45 8.63 7.62
C GLY A 112 5.88 9.78 6.73
N ALA A 113 6.99 9.56 6.02
CA ALA A 113 7.50 10.54 5.08
C ALA A 113 6.69 10.48 3.78
N GLN A 114 6.50 11.63 3.15
CA GLN A 114 5.83 11.67 1.87
C GLN A 114 6.60 12.54 0.89
N SER A 115 6.53 12.18 -0.38
CA SER A 115 7.16 12.93 -1.46
C SER A 115 6.34 12.75 -2.73
N GLY A 116 6.75 13.42 -3.80
CA GLY A 116 6.02 13.40 -5.05
C GLY A 116 5.05 14.56 -5.14
N ASN A 117 4.47 14.75 -6.32
CA ASN A 117 3.57 15.88 -6.57
C ASN A 117 2.11 15.45 -6.76
N GLY A 118 1.76 14.27 -6.28
CA GLY A 118 0.39 13.81 -6.32
C GLY A 118 -0.48 14.50 -5.28
N THR A 119 -1.72 14.06 -5.20
CA THR A 119 -2.72 14.66 -4.32
C THR A 119 -3.04 13.73 -3.17
N ILE A 120 -3.13 14.29 -1.96
CA ILE A 120 -3.66 13.58 -0.79
C ILE A 120 -4.93 14.29 -0.37
N HIS A 121 -6.01 13.53 -0.30
CA HIS A 121 -7.33 14.06 0.05
C HIS A 121 -7.78 13.39 1.36
N LEU A 122 -8.07 14.21 2.37
CA LEU A 122 -8.58 13.72 3.65
C LEU A 122 -10.09 13.72 3.62
N GLU A 123 -10.71 12.61 4.01
CA GLU A 123 -12.15 12.46 4.06
C GLU A 123 -12.59 11.93 5.42
N GLY A 124 -13.77 12.34 5.86
CA GLY A 124 -14.33 11.89 7.12
C GLY A 124 -13.40 12.23 8.28
N ASP A 125 -13.05 11.20 9.06
CA ASP A 125 -12.15 11.35 10.19
C ASP A 125 -10.69 11.03 9.83
N GLY A 126 -10.38 10.97 8.53
CA GLY A 126 -9.03 10.70 8.08
C GLY A 126 -8.05 11.77 8.50
N TYR A 127 -6.84 11.39 8.82
CA TYR A 127 -5.81 12.36 9.18
C TYR A 127 -4.41 11.83 8.86
N ILE A 128 -3.49 12.79 8.71
CA ILE A 128 -2.08 12.49 8.56
C ILE A 128 -1.44 12.66 9.93
N LYS A 129 -0.84 11.57 10.43
CA LYS A 129 -0.21 11.57 11.73
C LYS A 129 1.08 12.36 11.68
N LYS A 130 1.26 13.26 12.64
CA LYS A 130 2.49 14.02 12.74
C LYS A 130 3.56 13.19 13.45
N PRO A 131 4.83 13.39 13.11
CA PRO A 131 5.89 12.66 13.81
C PRO A 131 5.89 13.05 15.29
N THR A 132 6.13 12.06 16.16
CA THR A 132 6.23 12.29 17.59
C THR A 132 7.58 12.92 17.95
N SER A 133 8.59 12.71 17.11
CA SER A 133 9.89 13.34 17.31
C SER A 133 10.62 13.46 15.97
N ILE A 134 11.55 14.39 15.91
CA ILE A 134 12.43 14.57 14.77
C ILE A 134 13.85 14.56 15.31
N LYS A 135 14.69 13.67 14.78
CA LYS A 135 16.08 13.55 15.20
C LYS A 135 16.96 13.35 13.98
N ASP A 136 17.94 14.22 13.81
CA ASP A 136 18.86 14.18 12.67
C ASP A 136 18.12 14.15 11.31
N GLY A 137 17.03 14.91 11.22
CA GLY A 137 16.21 14.96 10.02
C GLY A 137 15.28 13.77 9.83
N THR A 138 15.28 12.82 10.73
CA THR A 138 14.41 11.65 10.67
C THR A 138 13.16 11.87 11.51
N HIS A 139 12.00 11.59 10.91
CA HIS A 139 10.72 11.71 11.57
C HIS A 139 10.32 10.37 12.18
N TYR A 140 10.02 10.37 13.47
CA TYR A 140 9.58 9.18 14.20
C TYR A 140 8.10 9.29 14.53
N TYR A 141 7.37 8.20 14.39
CA TYR A 141 5.92 8.16 14.60
C TYR A 141 5.56 7.11 15.63
N GLU A 142 4.59 7.41 16.47
CA GLU A 142 3.98 6.43 17.37
C GLU A 142 2.59 6.05 16.82
N TRP A 143 2.31 4.78 16.85
CA TRP A 143 1.04 4.25 16.32
C TRP A 143 0.15 3.64 17.42
#